data_fe021b9cba43513ae69be4cb9e7c6f57
#
_entry.id   fe021b9cba43513ae69be4cb9e7c6f57
#
_cell.length_a   1.000
_cell.length_b   1.000
_cell.length_c   1.000
_cell.angle_alpha   90.00
_cell.angle_beta   90.00
_cell.angle_gamma   90.00
#
_symmetry.space_group_name_H-M   'P 1'
#
loop_
_entity.id
_entity.type
_entity.pdbx_description
1 polymer ?
#
loop_
_entity_poly.entity_id
_entity_poly.type
_entity_poly.pdbx_seq_one_letter_code
_entity_poly.pdbx_strand_id
1 'polypeptide(L)'
;MRILIVDDHAMVREGLKRILLDEFKDAAFGEAGNATEALEQVWKKPWELVLLDISMHGRSGLDVLKEIRVSAFKVPVLVLSGHPEEQYAVRVLKAGAAGYLVKGSAPQELCRAARRVLSGGKYITPSLAEQLAAQVQASDRPAHESLSNREYQVMLLIAEGKASKEIGDELSLSVKTVGTYRTRILEKLHLRNNAELMRYVLERDLS
;
A
#
# COMPACT_ATOMS: atom_id res chain seq x y z
N MET A 1 -12.66 -12.98 -17.59
CA MET A 1 -11.61 -12.26 -16.83
C MET A 1 -11.83 -12.46 -15.33
N ARG A 2 -10.78 -12.64 -14.53
CA ARG A 2 -10.87 -12.86 -13.07
C ARG A 2 -10.11 -11.79 -12.33
N ILE A 3 -10.81 -11.11 -11.39
CA ILE A 3 -10.26 -10.05 -10.55
C ILE A 3 -10.38 -10.45 -9.09
N LEU A 4 -9.28 -10.42 -8.34
CA LEU A 4 -9.28 -10.60 -6.89
C LEU A 4 -9.31 -9.24 -6.21
N ILE A 5 -10.24 -9.05 -5.28
CA ILE A 5 -10.35 -7.84 -4.46
C ILE A 5 -9.97 -8.19 -3.04
N VAL A 6 -8.94 -7.52 -2.53
CA VAL A 6 -8.36 -7.74 -1.21
C VAL A 6 -8.49 -6.45 -0.40
N ASP A 7 -9.39 -6.46 0.58
CA ASP A 7 -9.68 -5.32 1.47
C ASP A 7 -10.38 -5.87 2.71
N ASP A 8 -10.07 -5.41 3.90
CA ASP A 8 -10.71 -5.89 5.13
C ASP A 8 -12.11 -5.29 5.36
N HIS A 9 -12.51 -4.27 4.57
CA HIS A 9 -13.83 -3.66 4.61
C HIS A 9 -14.76 -4.27 3.54
N ALA A 10 -15.73 -5.06 3.95
CA ALA A 10 -16.70 -5.72 3.03
C ALA A 10 -17.45 -4.73 2.12
N MET A 11 -17.83 -3.56 2.66
CA MET A 11 -18.51 -2.51 1.89
C MET A 11 -17.64 -1.94 0.76
N VAL A 12 -16.33 -1.82 1.00
CA VAL A 12 -15.37 -1.38 -0.03
C VAL A 12 -15.27 -2.42 -1.13
N ARG A 13 -15.15 -3.70 -0.78
CA ARG A 13 -15.10 -4.78 -1.78
C ARG A 13 -16.36 -4.81 -2.66
N GLU A 14 -17.53 -4.66 -2.05
CA GLU A 14 -18.79 -4.62 -2.80
C GLU A 14 -18.88 -3.40 -3.73
N GLY A 15 -18.46 -2.23 -3.26
CA GLY A 15 -18.39 -1.01 -4.08
C GLY A 15 -17.45 -1.15 -5.27
N LEU A 16 -16.25 -1.69 -5.04
CA LEU A 16 -15.27 -1.95 -6.11
C LEU A 16 -15.79 -2.94 -7.16
N LYS A 17 -16.47 -4.02 -6.72
CA LYS A 17 -17.11 -4.97 -7.66
C LYS A 17 -18.14 -4.28 -8.53
N ARG A 18 -19.02 -3.47 -7.96
CA ARG A 18 -20.02 -2.72 -8.72
C ARG A 18 -19.40 -1.83 -9.78
N ILE A 19 -18.41 -1.01 -9.40
CA ILE A 19 -17.73 -0.11 -10.33
C ILE A 19 -17.09 -0.89 -11.49
N LEU A 20 -16.42 -2.01 -11.16
CA LEU A 20 -15.74 -2.81 -12.17
C LEU A 20 -16.67 -3.65 -13.05
N LEU A 21 -17.83 -4.07 -12.53
CA LEU A 21 -18.84 -4.77 -13.33
C LEU A 21 -19.44 -3.91 -14.44
N ASP A 22 -19.59 -2.60 -14.20
CA ASP A 22 -20.07 -1.67 -15.22
C ASP A 22 -19.11 -1.58 -16.42
N GLU A 23 -17.80 -1.71 -16.15
CA GLU A 23 -16.76 -1.66 -17.18
C GLU A 23 -16.44 -3.04 -17.77
N PHE A 24 -16.40 -4.07 -16.94
CA PHE A 24 -15.99 -5.43 -17.29
C PHE A 24 -17.14 -6.42 -17.04
N LYS A 25 -18.15 -6.41 -17.91
CA LYS A 25 -19.42 -7.13 -17.75
C LYS A 25 -19.26 -8.63 -17.50
N ASP A 26 -18.22 -9.25 -18.07
CA ASP A 26 -17.94 -10.69 -17.95
C ASP A 26 -16.87 -11.00 -16.88
N ALA A 27 -16.57 -10.07 -15.99
CA ALA A 27 -15.59 -10.29 -14.95
C ALA A 27 -16.14 -11.17 -13.82
N ALA A 28 -15.38 -12.20 -13.46
CA ALA A 28 -15.60 -12.98 -12.25
C ALA A 28 -14.72 -12.43 -11.13
N PHE A 29 -15.30 -12.26 -9.96
CA PHE A 29 -14.62 -11.70 -8.81
C PHE A 29 -14.33 -12.76 -7.75
N GLY A 30 -13.17 -12.64 -7.11
CA GLY A 30 -12.86 -13.26 -5.84
C GLY A 30 -12.66 -12.17 -4.78
N GLU A 31 -12.82 -12.55 -3.54
CA GLU A 31 -12.66 -11.65 -2.40
C GLU A 31 -11.74 -12.27 -1.36
N ALA A 32 -11.00 -11.40 -0.67
CA ALA A 32 -10.23 -11.75 0.51
C ALA A 32 -10.31 -10.59 1.52
N GLY A 33 -10.59 -10.91 2.78
CA GLY A 33 -10.71 -9.93 3.86
C GLY A 33 -9.42 -9.74 4.68
N ASN A 34 -8.37 -10.48 4.36
CA ASN A 34 -7.07 -10.41 5.06
C ASN A 34 -5.94 -10.99 4.20
N ALA A 35 -4.72 -10.80 4.69
CA ALA A 35 -3.50 -11.23 4.00
C ALA A 35 -3.43 -12.76 3.75
N THR A 36 -3.88 -13.57 4.70
CA THR A 36 -3.86 -15.03 4.58
C THR A 36 -4.79 -15.50 3.47
N GLU A 37 -6.03 -15.03 3.49
CA GLU A 37 -7.02 -15.32 2.44
C GLU A 37 -6.53 -14.85 1.06
N ALA A 38 -5.92 -13.65 1.00
CA ALA A 38 -5.39 -13.11 -0.24
C ALA A 38 -4.35 -14.03 -0.88
N LEU A 39 -3.37 -14.48 -0.10
CA LEU A 39 -2.33 -15.40 -0.57
C LEU A 39 -2.90 -16.76 -0.97
N GLU A 40 -3.82 -17.31 -0.18
CA GLU A 40 -4.51 -18.55 -0.53
C GLU A 40 -5.25 -18.44 -1.87
N GLN A 41 -5.96 -17.33 -2.10
CA GLN A 41 -6.68 -17.11 -3.35
C GLN A 41 -5.71 -16.98 -4.54
N VAL A 42 -4.62 -16.24 -4.37
CA VAL A 42 -3.60 -16.07 -5.42
C VAL A 42 -2.98 -17.41 -5.81
N TRP A 43 -2.76 -18.32 -4.85
CA TRP A 43 -2.17 -19.63 -5.13
C TRP A 43 -3.14 -20.66 -5.69
N LYS A 44 -4.43 -20.55 -5.36
CA LYS A 44 -5.46 -21.52 -5.77
C LYS A 44 -5.96 -21.30 -7.20
N LYS A 45 -5.92 -20.08 -7.71
CA LYS A 45 -6.54 -19.71 -9.01
C LYS A 45 -5.67 -18.71 -9.78
N PRO A 46 -5.62 -18.80 -11.12
CA PRO A 46 -5.02 -17.76 -11.93
C PRO A 46 -5.93 -16.52 -11.93
N TRP A 47 -5.39 -15.38 -11.52
CA TRP A 47 -6.03 -14.08 -11.54
C TRP A 47 -5.39 -13.21 -12.64
N GLU A 48 -6.19 -12.35 -13.26
CA GLU A 48 -5.70 -11.40 -14.27
C GLU A 48 -5.42 -10.02 -13.67
N LEU A 49 -6.04 -9.73 -12.51
CA LEU A 49 -5.79 -8.52 -11.74
C LEU A 49 -6.01 -8.82 -10.24
N VAL A 50 -5.16 -8.23 -9.41
CA VAL A 50 -5.39 -8.16 -7.96
C VAL A 50 -5.52 -6.68 -7.59
N LEU A 51 -6.66 -6.30 -6.98
CA LEU A 51 -6.81 -5.04 -6.27
C LEU A 51 -6.45 -5.28 -4.82
N LEU A 52 -5.49 -4.56 -4.29
CA LEU A 52 -4.92 -4.83 -2.98
C LEU A 52 -4.92 -3.58 -2.10
N ASP A 53 -5.64 -3.63 -1.00
CA ASP A 53 -5.48 -2.65 0.07
C ASP A 53 -4.16 -2.87 0.82
N ILE A 54 -3.45 -1.79 1.11
CA ILE A 54 -2.23 -1.85 1.94
C ILE A 54 -2.50 -1.67 3.43
N SER A 55 -3.67 -1.14 3.81
CA SER A 55 -3.99 -0.72 5.18
C SER A 55 -4.82 -1.75 5.94
N MET A 56 -4.70 -3.03 5.60
CA MET A 56 -5.44 -4.10 6.26
C MET A 56 -4.96 -4.35 7.71
N HIS A 57 -5.90 -4.77 8.56
CA HIS A 57 -5.59 -5.20 9.91
C HIS A 57 -4.61 -6.38 9.94
N GLY A 58 -3.71 -6.40 10.90
CA GLY A 58 -2.71 -7.45 11.07
C GLY A 58 -1.56 -7.31 10.08
N ARG A 59 -1.46 -8.18 9.08
CA ARG A 59 -0.38 -8.18 8.10
C ARG A 59 -0.62 -7.14 7.01
N SER A 60 0.40 -6.31 6.75
CA SER A 60 0.32 -5.25 5.74
C SER A 60 0.12 -5.80 4.32
N GLY A 61 -0.74 -5.14 3.52
CA GLY A 61 -0.88 -5.46 2.10
C GLY A 61 0.44 -5.33 1.31
N LEU A 62 1.36 -4.49 1.77
CA LEU A 62 2.69 -4.39 1.15
C LEU A 62 3.52 -5.67 1.33
N ASP A 63 3.33 -6.40 2.43
CA ASP A 63 3.99 -7.70 2.63
C ASP A 63 3.34 -8.78 1.76
N VAL A 64 2.01 -8.72 1.59
CA VAL A 64 1.28 -9.56 0.62
C VAL A 64 1.79 -9.32 -0.81
N LEU A 65 1.94 -8.05 -1.21
CA LEU A 65 2.51 -7.68 -2.51
C LEU A 65 3.88 -8.31 -2.74
N LYS A 66 4.78 -8.21 -1.77
CA LYS A 66 6.12 -8.80 -1.87
C LYS A 66 6.08 -10.33 -2.04
N GLU A 67 5.22 -11.02 -1.28
CA GLU A 67 5.05 -12.47 -1.43
C GLU A 67 4.50 -12.86 -2.81
N ILE A 68 3.51 -12.12 -3.31
CA ILE A 68 3.01 -12.33 -4.68
C ILE A 68 4.14 -12.16 -5.69
N ARG A 69 5.07 -11.21 -5.51
CA ARG A 69 6.19 -10.96 -6.43
C ARG A 69 7.29 -12.02 -6.36
N VAL A 70 7.53 -12.59 -5.20
CA VAL A 70 8.50 -13.70 -5.03
C VAL A 70 7.94 -15.01 -5.58
N SER A 71 6.62 -15.17 -5.59
CA SER A 71 5.97 -16.36 -6.17
C SER A 71 6.08 -16.39 -7.70
N ALA A 72 5.92 -17.56 -8.30
CA ALA A 72 5.93 -17.76 -9.76
C ALA A 72 4.76 -17.06 -10.49
N PHE A 73 3.80 -16.52 -9.75
CA PHE A 73 2.60 -15.86 -10.31
C PHE A 73 2.89 -14.40 -10.67
N LYS A 74 2.86 -14.09 -11.96
CA LYS A 74 3.08 -12.73 -12.49
C LYS A 74 1.78 -11.91 -12.59
N VAL A 75 0.83 -12.11 -11.67
CA VAL A 75 -0.42 -11.36 -11.70
C VAL A 75 -0.16 -9.86 -11.45
N PRO A 76 -0.70 -8.95 -12.26
CA PRO A 76 -0.58 -7.52 -11.98
C PRO A 76 -1.36 -7.16 -10.71
N VAL A 77 -0.75 -6.33 -9.86
CA VAL A 77 -1.34 -5.84 -8.61
C VAL A 77 -1.51 -4.33 -8.72
N LEU A 78 -2.75 -3.86 -8.66
CA LEU A 78 -3.10 -2.45 -8.49
C LEU A 78 -3.39 -2.23 -7.00
N VAL A 79 -2.60 -1.38 -6.38
CA VAL A 79 -2.77 -1.06 -4.96
C VAL A 79 -3.81 0.03 -4.79
N LEU A 80 -4.73 -0.18 -3.84
CA LEU A 80 -5.69 0.80 -3.37
C LEU A 80 -5.34 1.18 -1.93
N SER A 81 -5.40 2.47 -1.58
CA SER A 81 -5.06 2.93 -0.24
C SER A 81 -5.90 4.12 0.18
N GLY A 82 -6.21 4.22 1.45
CA GLY A 82 -6.76 5.43 2.06
C GLY A 82 -5.73 6.55 2.24
N HIS A 83 -4.45 6.23 2.13
CA HIS A 83 -3.37 7.21 2.28
C HIS A 83 -3.09 7.98 1.00
N PRO A 84 -2.59 9.23 1.11
CA PRO A 84 -2.13 10.01 -0.03
C PRO A 84 -1.04 9.29 -0.85
N GLU A 85 -0.97 9.62 -2.12
CA GLU A 85 -0.01 9.03 -3.06
C GLU A 85 1.43 9.29 -2.65
N GLU A 86 1.70 10.47 -2.13
CA GLU A 86 3.02 10.94 -1.71
C GLU A 86 3.66 10.06 -0.65
N GLN A 87 2.85 9.45 0.20
CA GLN A 87 3.33 8.64 1.33
C GLN A 87 3.75 7.23 0.93
N TYR A 88 3.01 6.59 0.03
CA TYR A 88 3.17 5.15 -0.21
C TYR A 88 3.46 4.75 -1.65
N ALA A 89 3.09 5.57 -2.64
CA ALA A 89 3.07 5.11 -4.02
C ALA A 89 4.45 4.70 -4.54
N VAL A 90 5.48 5.48 -4.26
CA VAL A 90 6.86 5.14 -4.66
C VAL A 90 7.31 3.81 -4.05
N ARG A 91 7.02 3.61 -2.75
CA ARG A 91 7.38 2.38 -2.03
C ARG A 91 6.64 1.16 -2.58
N VAL A 92 5.38 1.32 -2.91
CA VAL A 92 4.51 0.31 -3.51
C VAL A 92 5.00 -0.07 -4.92
N LEU A 93 5.35 0.91 -5.74
CA LEU A 93 5.90 0.67 -7.07
C LEU A 93 7.27 -0.01 -7.03
N LYS A 94 8.16 0.39 -6.11
CA LYS A 94 9.45 -0.28 -5.86
C LYS A 94 9.25 -1.73 -5.39
N ALA A 95 8.17 -2.02 -4.65
CA ALA A 95 7.81 -3.38 -4.27
C ALA A 95 7.19 -4.22 -5.41
N GLY A 96 7.00 -3.62 -6.59
CA GLY A 96 6.58 -4.30 -7.81
C GLY A 96 5.10 -4.17 -8.14
N ALA A 97 4.34 -3.28 -7.53
CA ALA A 97 2.98 -3.00 -7.95
C ALA A 97 2.93 -2.48 -9.40
N ALA A 98 1.82 -2.74 -10.06
CA ALA A 98 1.54 -2.23 -11.39
C ALA A 98 0.94 -0.81 -11.37
N GLY A 99 0.47 -0.35 -10.21
CA GLY A 99 -0.04 1.00 -9.99
C GLY A 99 -0.47 1.23 -8.56
N TYR A 100 -0.75 2.48 -8.26
CA TYR A 100 -1.28 2.96 -6.99
C TYR A 100 -2.48 3.86 -7.24
N LEU A 101 -3.51 3.76 -6.41
CA LEU A 101 -4.70 4.58 -6.50
C LEU A 101 -5.24 4.86 -5.09
N VAL A 102 -5.63 6.09 -4.82
CA VAL A 102 -6.29 6.47 -3.57
C VAL A 102 -7.73 5.98 -3.58
N LYS A 103 -8.22 5.36 -2.49
CA LYS A 103 -9.60 4.82 -2.37
C LYS A 103 -10.71 5.87 -2.61
N GLY A 104 -10.41 7.15 -2.44
CA GLY A 104 -11.31 8.26 -2.74
C GLY A 104 -11.35 8.69 -4.22
N SER A 105 -10.57 8.07 -5.09
CA SER A 105 -10.53 8.41 -6.53
C SER A 105 -11.88 8.14 -7.21
N ALA A 106 -12.16 8.90 -8.27
CA ALA A 106 -13.40 8.72 -9.04
C ALA A 106 -13.49 7.31 -9.67
N PRO A 107 -14.70 6.72 -9.76
CA PRO A 107 -14.90 5.39 -10.35
C PRO A 107 -14.26 5.23 -11.73
N GLN A 108 -14.31 6.27 -12.55
CA GLN A 108 -13.71 6.28 -13.90
C GLN A 108 -12.18 6.13 -13.86
N GLU A 109 -11.54 6.63 -12.80
CA GLU A 109 -10.10 6.51 -12.60
C GLU A 109 -9.70 5.07 -12.24
N LEU A 110 -10.47 4.40 -11.38
CA LEU A 110 -10.29 2.98 -11.10
C LEU A 110 -10.39 2.14 -12.38
N CYS A 111 -11.41 2.37 -13.21
CA CYS A 111 -11.58 1.66 -14.49
C CYS A 111 -10.42 1.92 -15.46
N ARG A 112 -9.93 3.16 -15.54
CA ARG A 112 -8.76 3.53 -16.35
C ARG A 112 -7.50 2.83 -15.87
N ALA A 113 -7.26 2.84 -14.56
CA ALA A 113 -6.12 2.17 -13.94
C ALA A 113 -6.16 0.66 -14.19
N ALA A 114 -7.32 0.03 -13.96
CA ALA A 114 -7.51 -1.40 -14.20
C ALA A 114 -7.24 -1.78 -15.67
N ARG A 115 -7.81 -1.05 -16.64
CA ARG A 115 -7.55 -1.27 -18.08
C ARG A 115 -6.07 -1.15 -18.42
N ARG A 116 -5.40 -0.10 -17.92
CA ARG A 116 -3.96 0.11 -18.18
C ARG A 116 -3.12 -1.03 -17.65
N VAL A 117 -3.42 -1.51 -16.44
CA VAL A 117 -2.69 -2.59 -15.78
C VAL A 117 -2.97 -3.94 -16.46
N LEU A 118 -4.21 -4.21 -16.85
CA LEU A 118 -4.58 -5.42 -17.60
C LEU A 118 -3.93 -5.50 -18.98
N SER A 119 -3.68 -4.35 -19.63
CA SER A 119 -2.93 -4.30 -20.90
C SER A 119 -1.41 -4.46 -20.73
N GLY A 120 -0.92 -4.79 -19.51
CA GLY A 120 0.50 -4.98 -19.21
C GLY A 120 1.25 -3.67 -18.92
N GLY A 121 0.57 -2.51 -18.91
CA GLY A 121 1.17 -1.22 -18.56
C GLY A 121 1.22 -0.99 -17.04
N LYS A 122 1.88 0.09 -16.64
CA LYS A 122 1.80 0.63 -15.29
C LYS A 122 0.85 1.82 -15.24
N TYR A 123 0.09 1.92 -14.16
CA TYR A 123 -0.70 3.09 -13.87
C TYR A 123 0.05 4.01 -12.91
N ILE A 124 0.45 5.16 -13.41
CA ILE A 124 1.23 6.17 -12.69
C ILE A 124 0.57 7.51 -12.98
N THR A 125 0.24 8.27 -11.94
CA THR A 125 -0.28 9.64 -12.08
C THR A 125 0.84 10.59 -12.50
N PRO A 126 0.54 11.76 -13.07
CA PRO A 126 1.55 12.78 -13.37
C PRO A 126 2.37 13.18 -12.15
N SER A 127 1.72 13.40 -11.00
CA SER A 127 2.37 13.73 -9.73
C SER A 127 3.40 12.67 -9.32
N LEU A 128 3.00 11.39 -9.35
CA LEU A 128 3.89 10.28 -9.01
C LEU A 128 5.05 10.15 -10.02
N ALA A 129 4.83 10.46 -11.29
CA ALA A 129 5.89 10.45 -12.29
C ALA A 129 6.96 11.51 -11.99
N GLU A 130 6.55 12.71 -11.55
CA GLU A 130 7.47 13.78 -11.14
C GLU A 130 8.27 13.38 -9.90
N GLN A 131 7.62 12.78 -8.90
CA GLN A 131 8.30 12.28 -7.69
C GLN A 131 9.34 11.19 -8.01
N LEU A 132 8.99 10.25 -8.90
CA LEU A 132 9.92 9.21 -9.34
C LEU A 132 11.11 9.80 -10.09
N ALA A 133 10.89 10.79 -10.95
CA ALA A 133 11.96 11.48 -11.68
C ALA A 133 12.90 12.23 -10.72
N ALA A 134 12.35 12.92 -9.72
CA ALA A 134 13.14 13.57 -8.67
C ALA A 134 14.00 12.58 -7.88
N GLN A 135 13.46 11.40 -7.54
CA GLN A 135 14.23 10.36 -6.84
C GLN A 135 15.35 9.74 -7.68
N VAL A 136 15.18 9.64 -8.99
CA VAL A 136 16.26 9.16 -9.89
C VAL A 136 17.44 10.13 -9.92
N GLN A 137 17.19 11.43 -9.74
CA GLN A 137 18.22 12.48 -9.72
C GLN A 137 18.91 12.60 -8.35
N ALA A 138 18.26 12.18 -7.26
CA ALA A 138 18.84 12.19 -5.93
C ALA A 138 19.80 11.01 -5.76
N SER A 139 21.10 11.30 -5.65
CA SER A 139 22.16 10.29 -5.48
C SER A 139 22.14 9.60 -4.11
N ASP A 140 21.50 10.17 -3.11
CA ASP A 140 21.38 9.62 -1.75
C ASP A 140 19.98 9.07 -1.49
N ARG A 141 19.91 7.78 -1.15
CA ARG A 141 18.64 7.16 -0.71
C ARG A 141 18.25 7.75 0.64
N PRO A 142 17.04 8.34 0.75
CA PRO A 142 16.58 8.85 2.04
C PRO A 142 16.60 7.77 3.11
N ALA A 143 17.02 8.10 4.32
CA ALA A 143 17.19 7.12 5.41
C ALA A 143 15.89 6.33 5.72
N HIS A 144 14.71 6.93 5.53
CA HIS A 144 13.43 6.27 5.73
C HIS A 144 13.14 5.13 4.75
N GLU A 145 13.84 5.03 3.63
CA GLU A 145 13.76 3.88 2.72
C GLU A 145 14.31 2.58 3.36
N SER A 146 15.17 2.70 4.38
CA SER A 146 15.69 1.57 5.15
C SER A 146 14.67 0.95 6.11
N LEU A 147 13.57 1.66 6.39
CA LEU A 147 12.53 1.19 7.27
C LEU A 147 11.73 0.05 6.62
N SER A 148 11.39 -0.97 7.41
CA SER A 148 10.40 -1.95 7.02
C SER A 148 9.03 -1.28 6.84
N ASN A 149 8.08 -1.95 6.16
CA ASN A 149 6.75 -1.40 5.93
C ASN A 149 6.03 -1.04 7.24
N ARG A 150 6.18 -1.90 8.25
CA ARG A 150 5.57 -1.67 9.58
C ARG A 150 6.24 -0.53 10.33
N GLU A 151 7.55 -0.42 10.28
CA GLU A 151 8.27 0.72 10.85
C GLU A 151 7.85 2.02 10.16
N TYR A 152 7.69 2.01 8.84
CA TYR A 152 7.24 3.17 8.08
C TYR A 152 5.81 3.59 8.46
N GLN A 153 4.86 2.65 8.56
CA GLN A 153 3.51 2.93 9.03
C GLN A 153 3.49 3.55 10.44
N VAL A 154 4.24 2.93 11.37
CA VAL A 154 4.35 3.44 12.74
C VAL A 154 5.00 4.83 12.77
N MET A 155 6.00 5.09 11.93
CA MET A 155 6.64 6.40 11.79
C MET A 155 5.62 7.49 11.41
N LEU A 156 4.81 7.24 10.39
CA LEU A 156 3.80 8.20 9.93
C LEU A 156 2.76 8.49 11.02
N LEU A 157 2.24 7.46 11.67
CA LEU A 157 1.24 7.63 12.74
C LEU A 157 1.81 8.37 13.98
N ILE A 158 3.10 8.18 14.29
CA ILE A 158 3.78 8.99 15.31
C ILE A 158 3.88 10.45 14.85
N ALA A 159 4.17 10.70 13.57
CA ALA A 159 4.26 12.04 13.04
C ALA A 159 2.90 12.77 13.01
N GLU A 160 1.80 12.04 12.84
CA GLU A 160 0.43 12.54 13.02
C GLU A 160 0.07 12.86 14.48
N GLY A 161 0.96 12.57 15.43
CA GLY A 161 0.74 12.83 16.85
C GLY A 161 -0.04 11.76 17.60
N LYS A 162 -0.31 10.60 16.98
CA LYS A 162 -1.04 9.50 17.62
C LYS A 162 -0.27 8.89 18.78
N ALA A 163 -0.97 8.60 19.87
CA ALA A 163 -0.42 7.88 21.02
C ALA A 163 -0.18 6.40 20.69
N SER A 164 0.77 5.77 21.36
CA SER A 164 1.13 4.35 21.12
C SER A 164 -0.05 3.38 21.23
N LYS A 165 -1.06 3.71 22.05
CA LYS A 165 -2.29 2.93 22.16
C LYS A 165 -3.13 3.04 20.90
N GLU A 166 -3.35 4.24 20.39
CA GLU A 166 -4.10 4.51 19.14
C GLU A 166 -3.45 3.82 17.94
N ILE A 167 -2.11 3.92 17.86
CA ILE A 167 -1.32 3.21 16.83
C ILE A 167 -1.51 1.69 16.97
N GLY A 168 -1.50 1.18 18.21
CA GLY A 168 -1.72 -0.24 18.47
C GLY A 168 -3.10 -0.70 18.01
N ASP A 169 -4.14 0.05 18.33
CA ASP A 169 -5.52 -0.26 17.95
C ASP A 169 -5.67 -0.23 16.42
N GLU A 170 -5.15 0.80 15.75
CA GLU A 170 -5.23 0.96 14.29
C GLU A 170 -4.47 -0.12 13.51
N LEU A 171 -3.28 -0.48 13.98
CA LEU A 171 -2.43 -1.46 13.31
C LEU A 171 -2.59 -2.90 13.84
N SER A 172 -3.49 -3.13 14.80
CA SER A 172 -3.66 -4.41 15.53
C SER A 172 -2.35 -4.89 16.16
N LEU A 173 -1.67 -3.99 16.88
CA LEU A 173 -0.41 -4.23 17.56
C LEU A 173 -0.54 -3.98 19.07
N SER A 174 0.24 -4.69 19.88
CA SER A 174 0.37 -4.33 21.28
C SER A 174 1.14 -3.01 21.44
N VAL A 175 0.84 -2.23 22.49
CA VAL A 175 1.58 -1.02 22.84
C VAL A 175 3.10 -1.30 22.97
N LYS A 176 3.46 -2.46 23.50
CA LYS A 176 4.85 -2.90 23.61
C LYS A 176 5.49 -3.08 22.21
N THR A 177 4.75 -3.64 21.26
CA THR A 177 5.21 -3.83 19.87
C THR A 177 5.41 -2.48 19.19
N VAL A 178 4.49 -1.54 19.37
CA VAL A 178 4.62 -0.16 18.87
C VAL A 178 5.87 0.50 19.45
N GLY A 179 6.12 0.35 20.75
CA GLY A 179 7.34 0.83 21.39
C GLY A 179 8.62 0.25 20.78
N THR A 180 8.61 -1.05 20.45
CA THR A 180 9.74 -1.70 19.78
C THR A 180 9.99 -1.12 18.38
N TYR A 181 8.93 -0.92 17.60
CA TYR A 181 9.06 -0.27 16.29
C TYR A 181 9.57 1.15 16.40
N ARG A 182 9.03 1.94 17.35
CA ARG A 182 9.51 3.30 17.62
C ARG A 182 11.02 3.34 17.88
N THR A 183 11.53 2.48 18.75
CA THR A 183 12.97 2.41 19.04
C THR A 183 13.78 2.11 17.80
N ARG A 184 13.40 1.11 17.02
CA ARG A 184 14.07 0.75 15.75
C ARG A 184 14.04 1.87 14.72
N ILE A 185 12.93 2.61 14.63
CA ILE A 185 12.80 3.75 13.73
C ILE A 185 13.81 4.84 14.11
N LEU A 186 13.85 5.22 15.39
CA LEU A 186 14.78 6.25 15.87
C LEU A 186 16.24 5.84 15.64
N GLU A 187 16.60 4.58 15.90
CA GLU A 187 17.94 4.04 15.63
C GLU A 187 18.29 4.10 14.12
N LYS A 188 17.42 3.60 13.24
CA LYS A 188 17.65 3.56 11.79
C LYS A 188 17.74 4.95 11.15
N LEU A 189 16.98 5.91 11.68
CA LEU A 189 16.98 7.29 11.20
C LEU A 189 17.99 8.18 11.93
N HIS A 190 18.73 7.63 12.90
CA HIS A 190 19.66 8.38 13.75
C HIS A 190 19.02 9.56 14.47
N LEU A 191 17.77 9.41 14.95
CA LEU A 191 16.98 10.39 15.67
C LEU A 191 16.93 10.08 17.16
N ARG A 192 16.78 11.12 18.00
CA ARG A 192 16.82 10.99 19.47
C ARG A 192 15.44 10.82 20.11
N ASN A 193 14.40 11.40 19.50
CA ASN A 193 13.06 11.46 20.06
C ASN A 193 11.98 11.68 19.01
N ASN A 194 10.71 11.63 19.43
CA ASN A 194 9.56 11.82 18.54
C ASN A 194 9.50 13.23 17.92
N ALA A 195 9.97 14.27 18.61
CA ALA A 195 9.95 15.62 18.05
C ALA A 195 10.89 15.72 16.82
N GLU A 196 12.07 15.11 16.91
CA GLU A 196 12.99 15.01 15.76
C GLU A 196 12.39 14.15 14.64
N LEU A 197 11.65 13.09 14.98
CA LEU A 197 10.96 12.25 14.01
C LEU A 197 9.84 13.01 13.29
N MET A 198 9.00 13.74 14.02
CA MET A 198 7.96 14.58 13.44
C MET A 198 8.54 15.61 12.47
N ARG A 199 9.60 16.30 12.89
CA ARG A 199 10.33 17.25 12.04
C ARG A 199 10.89 16.59 10.79
N TYR A 200 11.50 15.40 10.93
CA TYR A 200 12.04 14.62 9.83
C TYR A 200 10.96 14.29 8.77
N VAL A 201 9.76 13.91 9.21
CA VAL A 201 8.63 13.58 8.32
C VAL A 201 8.13 14.84 7.61
N LEU A 202 7.97 15.96 8.33
CA LEU A 202 7.51 17.22 7.77
C LEU A 202 8.50 17.82 6.74
N GLU A 203 9.80 17.82 7.05
CA GLU A 203 10.84 18.36 6.16
C GLU A 203 10.96 17.59 4.83
N ARG A 204 10.43 16.36 4.77
CA ARG A 204 10.47 15.48 3.60
C ARG A 204 9.13 15.26 2.93
N ASP A 205 8.13 16.03 3.37
CA ASP A 205 6.77 15.96 2.82
C ASP A 205 6.20 14.52 2.78
N LEU A 206 6.39 13.78 3.89
CA LEU A 206 5.93 12.40 4.03
C LEU A 206 4.58 12.29 4.76
N SER A 207 4.03 13.43 5.23
CA SER A 207 2.77 13.51 6.00
C SER A 207 1.57 13.82 5.12
#